data_089793867a3afcbdf93af1347d7d46cd
#
_entry.id   089793867a3afcbdf93af1347d7d46cd
#
_cell.length_a   1.000
_cell.length_b   1.000
_cell.length_c   1.000
_cell.angle_alpha   90.00
_cell.angle_beta   90.00
_cell.angle_gamma   90.00
#
_symmetry.space_group_name_H-M   'P 1'
#
loop_
_entity.id
_entity.type
_entity.pdbx_description
1 polymer ?
#
loop_
_entity_poly.entity_id
_entity_poly.type
_entity_poly.pdbx_seq_one_letter_code
_entity_poly.pdbx_strand_id
1 'polypeptide(L)'
;MPAVRNTNLNLVRAIYPGSFDPLTNGHLDLIERGSKIFDELIVSILRNAEKDPLFTLAERRKMLEDMVRPYENVRVDTFEGLLVDYAMEKKAKAVLRGIRAISDYEYELQMALMNRKLQPQLETVFMMPAEAYSYLSSRLVKEIFRLGGSVRGLVPELVEQRLREKFHGTAATI
;
A
#
# COMPACT_ATOMS: atom_id res chain seq x y z
N MET A 1 -37.29 21.19 9.17
CA MET A 1 -36.33 20.49 10.05
C MET A 1 -35.38 19.71 9.17
N PRO A 2 -34.10 20.00 9.08
CA PRO A 2 -33.15 19.17 8.33
C PRO A 2 -32.97 17.84 9.10
N ALA A 3 -33.16 16.73 8.40
CA ALA A 3 -32.93 15.40 8.93
C ALA A 3 -31.47 15.29 9.40
N VAL A 4 -31.26 15.04 10.67
CA VAL A 4 -29.96 14.67 11.24
C VAL A 4 -29.56 13.37 10.56
N ARG A 5 -28.62 13.43 9.63
CA ARG A 5 -27.97 12.23 9.07
C ARG A 5 -27.28 11.54 10.24
N ASN A 6 -27.78 10.37 10.57
CA ASN A 6 -27.21 9.48 11.57
C ASN A 6 -25.85 8.98 11.02
N THR A 7 -24.76 9.67 11.38
CA THR A 7 -23.43 9.61 10.76
C THR A 7 -22.60 8.37 11.15
N ASN A 8 -23.18 7.35 11.81
CA ASN A 8 -22.38 6.26 12.37
C ASN A 8 -22.74 4.83 11.89
N LEU A 9 -23.62 4.65 10.91
CA LEU A 9 -24.13 3.28 10.63
C LEU A 9 -23.67 2.62 9.34
N ASN A 10 -22.86 3.28 8.48
CA ASN A 10 -22.45 2.65 7.21
C ASN A 10 -21.08 3.07 6.67
N LEU A 11 -20.16 3.45 7.54
CA LEU A 11 -18.81 3.83 7.11
C LEU A 11 -18.12 2.64 6.42
N VAL A 12 -17.76 2.80 5.15
CA VAL A 12 -17.03 1.80 4.37
C VAL A 12 -15.54 2.05 4.54
N ARG A 13 -14.96 1.33 5.48
CA ARG A 13 -13.52 1.34 5.73
C ARG A 13 -12.85 0.22 4.93
N ALA A 14 -11.77 0.56 4.25
CA ALA A 14 -10.93 -0.41 3.55
C ALA A 14 -9.50 -0.40 4.09
N ILE A 15 -8.84 -1.54 3.99
CA ILE A 15 -7.42 -1.70 4.27
C ILE A 15 -6.68 -1.89 2.94
N TYR A 16 -5.62 -1.15 2.73
CA TYR A 16 -4.67 -1.37 1.65
C TYR A 16 -3.35 -1.87 2.24
N PRO A 17 -3.15 -3.20 2.27
CA PRO A 17 -1.97 -3.80 2.86
C PRO A 17 -0.83 -3.88 1.84
N GLY A 18 0.40 -3.75 2.31
CA GLY A 18 1.59 -3.93 1.48
C GLY A 18 2.88 -3.83 2.29
N SER A 19 4.00 -4.12 1.65
CA SER A 19 5.33 -3.89 2.24
C SER A 19 5.81 -2.46 2.04
N PHE A 20 5.44 -1.84 0.91
CA PHE A 20 5.83 -0.47 0.53
C PHE A 20 7.33 -0.21 0.69
N ASP A 21 8.12 -1.09 0.13
CA ASP A 21 9.59 -1.10 0.24
C ASP A 21 10.32 -1.01 -1.12
N PRO A 22 10.34 0.18 -1.72
CA PRO A 22 9.70 1.44 -1.31
C PRO A 22 8.28 1.62 -1.84
N LEU A 23 7.62 2.68 -1.39
CA LEU A 23 6.42 3.23 -2.00
C LEU A 23 6.70 3.61 -3.46
N THR A 24 5.77 3.29 -4.38
CA THR A 24 5.86 3.62 -5.81
C THR A 24 4.70 4.49 -6.25
N ASN A 25 4.80 5.10 -7.44
CA ASN A 25 3.69 5.86 -8.00
C ASN A 25 2.46 4.98 -8.31
N GLY A 26 2.66 3.68 -8.55
CA GLY A 26 1.56 2.73 -8.66
C GLY A 26 0.79 2.55 -7.35
N HIS A 27 1.47 2.52 -6.22
CA HIS A 27 0.82 2.52 -4.91
C HIS A 27 0.05 3.81 -4.65
N LEU A 28 0.65 4.97 -4.98
CA LEU A 28 -0.01 6.27 -4.79
C LEU A 28 -1.25 6.42 -5.67
N ASP A 29 -1.23 5.94 -6.91
CA ASP A 29 -2.39 5.92 -7.79
C ASP A 29 -3.58 5.18 -7.14
N LEU A 30 -3.32 4.01 -6.57
CA LEU A 30 -4.35 3.25 -5.87
C LEU A 30 -4.81 3.91 -4.57
N ILE A 31 -3.91 4.54 -3.82
CA ILE A 31 -4.26 5.28 -2.60
C ILE A 31 -5.15 6.47 -2.93
N GLU A 32 -4.76 7.28 -3.91
CA GLU A 32 -5.55 8.44 -4.34
C GLU A 32 -6.95 8.02 -4.81
N ARG A 33 -7.05 7.00 -5.66
CA ARG A 33 -8.33 6.53 -6.17
C ARG A 33 -9.15 5.83 -5.10
N GLY A 34 -8.51 5.03 -4.23
CA GLY A 34 -9.15 4.40 -3.08
C GLY A 34 -9.71 5.41 -2.09
N SER A 35 -9.03 6.54 -1.87
CA SER A 35 -9.51 7.61 -1.00
C SER A 35 -10.82 8.25 -1.48
N LYS A 36 -11.10 8.16 -2.79
CA LYS A 36 -12.35 8.68 -3.39
C LYS A 36 -13.51 7.66 -3.36
N ILE A 37 -13.19 6.39 -3.13
CA ILE A 37 -14.18 5.29 -3.15
C ILE A 37 -14.62 4.93 -1.73
N PHE A 38 -13.68 4.89 -0.78
CA PHE A 38 -13.93 4.48 0.59
C PHE A 38 -14.06 5.69 1.51
N ASP A 39 -14.92 5.59 2.52
CA ASP A 39 -15.06 6.65 3.53
C ASP A 39 -13.77 6.80 4.35
N GLU A 40 -13.06 5.70 4.59
CA GLU A 40 -11.73 5.68 5.21
C GLU A 40 -10.86 4.59 4.57
N LEU A 41 -9.64 4.94 4.22
CA LEU A 41 -8.63 4.01 3.70
C LEU A 41 -7.46 3.93 4.68
N ILE A 42 -7.17 2.73 5.19
CA ILE A 42 -6.02 2.47 6.04
C ILE A 42 -4.93 1.79 5.19
N VAL A 43 -3.86 2.54 4.91
CA VAL A 43 -2.67 2.00 4.25
C VAL A 43 -1.82 1.32 5.32
N SER A 44 -1.71 0.00 5.26
CA SER A 44 -1.18 -0.80 6.36
C SER A 44 0.09 -1.53 5.96
N ILE A 45 1.19 -1.22 6.63
CA ILE A 45 2.48 -1.86 6.39
C ILE A 45 2.52 -3.18 7.15
N LEU A 46 2.68 -4.30 6.43
CA LEU A 46 2.91 -5.60 7.05
C LEU A 46 4.31 -5.66 7.64
N ARG A 47 4.41 -5.92 8.93
CA ARG A 47 5.69 -6.20 9.60
C ARG A 47 6.22 -7.55 9.12
N ASN A 48 7.53 -7.65 8.96
CA ASN A 48 8.22 -8.89 8.60
C ASN A 48 7.75 -9.54 7.26
N ALA A 49 7.16 -8.75 6.35
CA ALA A 49 6.77 -9.23 5.03
C ALA A 49 7.97 -9.70 4.19
N GLU A 50 9.13 -9.10 4.40
CA GLU A 50 10.38 -9.42 3.72
C GLU A 50 11.48 -9.69 4.76
N LYS A 51 12.36 -10.68 4.45
CA LYS A 51 13.47 -11.03 5.35
C LYS A 51 14.54 -9.95 5.42
N ASP A 52 14.68 -9.14 4.36
CA ASP A 52 15.72 -8.11 4.25
C ASP A 52 15.14 -6.88 3.50
N PRO A 53 14.30 -6.07 4.16
CA PRO A 53 13.76 -4.88 3.55
C PRO A 53 14.86 -3.81 3.37
N LEU A 54 14.77 -3.05 2.26
CA LEU A 54 15.69 -1.94 2.01
C LEU A 54 15.50 -0.81 3.02
N PHE A 55 14.24 -0.48 3.29
CA PHE A 55 13.86 0.55 4.26
C PHE A 55 13.30 -0.09 5.53
N THR A 56 13.72 0.43 6.67
CA THR A 56 13.14 0.03 7.96
C THR A 56 11.65 0.32 8.01
N LEU A 57 10.93 -0.31 8.92
CA LEU A 57 9.51 -0.05 9.13
C LEU A 57 9.22 1.44 9.39
N ALA A 58 10.06 2.08 10.20
CA ALA A 58 9.93 3.51 10.52
C ALA A 58 10.13 4.41 9.29
N GLU A 59 11.12 4.11 8.45
CA GLU A 59 11.36 4.84 7.19
C GLU A 59 10.18 4.69 6.23
N ARG A 60 9.68 3.46 6.04
CA ARG A 60 8.51 3.19 5.17
C ARG A 60 7.26 3.91 5.67
N ARG A 61 7.01 3.84 6.96
CA ARG A 61 5.89 4.54 7.59
C ARG A 61 6.00 6.05 7.38
N LYS A 62 7.17 6.63 7.63
CA LYS A 62 7.38 8.06 7.46
C LYS A 62 7.16 8.52 6.02
N MET A 63 7.68 7.78 5.03
CA MET A 63 7.45 8.09 3.61
C MET A 63 5.97 8.04 3.25
N LEU A 64 5.24 7.02 3.72
CA LEU A 64 3.79 6.92 3.50
C LEU A 64 3.04 8.09 4.15
N GLU A 65 3.30 8.40 5.43
CA GLU A 65 2.66 9.48 6.15
C GLU A 65 2.86 10.83 5.44
N ASP A 66 4.05 11.09 4.90
CA ASP A 66 4.32 12.31 4.15
C ASP A 66 3.54 12.35 2.82
N MET A 67 3.44 11.22 2.14
CA MET A 67 2.76 11.12 0.84
C MET A 67 1.24 11.11 0.92
N VAL A 68 0.66 10.58 1.99
CA VAL A 68 -0.80 10.55 2.15
C VAL A 68 -1.37 11.79 2.82
N ARG A 69 -0.54 12.70 3.28
CA ARG A 69 -0.96 13.95 3.96
C ARG A 69 -2.06 14.73 3.23
N PRO A 70 -2.10 14.79 1.88
CA PRO A 70 -3.18 15.48 1.16
C PRO A 70 -4.55 14.80 1.26
N TYR A 71 -4.64 13.56 1.71
CA TYR A 71 -5.88 12.78 1.74
C TYR A 71 -6.40 12.68 3.18
N GLU A 72 -7.43 13.47 3.52
CA GLU A 72 -7.96 13.60 4.88
C GLU A 72 -8.51 12.29 5.46
N ASN A 73 -9.00 11.39 4.60
CA ASN A 73 -9.60 10.10 4.97
C ASN A 73 -8.64 8.92 4.85
N VAL A 74 -7.33 9.17 4.61
CA VAL A 74 -6.30 8.14 4.55
C VAL A 74 -5.49 8.11 5.84
N ARG A 75 -5.29 6.93 6.39
CA ARG A 75 -4.46 6.70 7.59
C ARG A 75 -3.34 5.72 7.25
N VAL A 76 -2.21 5.87 7.91
CA VAL A 76 -1.09 4.91 7.84
C VAL A 76 -1.02 4.13 9.14
N ASP A 77 -0.95 2.81 9.04
CA ASP A 77 -0.82 1.92 10.19
C ASP A 77 0.18 0.80 9.89
N THR A 78 0.47 -0.01 10.88
CA THR A 78 1.31 -1.20 10.76
C THR A 78 0.60 -2.36 11.41
N PHE A 79 0.74 -3.56 10.85
CA PHE A 79 0.15 -4.76 11.43
C PHE A 79 1.07 -5.96 11.32
N GLU A 80 0.76 -6.98 12.11
CA GLU A 80 1.44 -8.27 12.15
C GLU A 80 0.39 -9.38 12.22
N GLY A 81 0.71 -10.56 11.69
CA GLY A 81 -0.21 -11.69 11.69
C GLY A 81 -1.18 -11.70 10.51
N LEU A 82 -2.34 -12.30 10.71
CA LEU A 82 -3.34 -12.48 9.65
C LEU A 82 -4.05 -11.17 9.31
N LEU A 83 -4.12 -10.89 8.00
CA LEU A 83 -4.81 -9.72 7.48
C LEU A 83 -6.29 -9.68 7.90
N VAL A 84 -6.96 -10.83 7.93
CA VAL A 84 -8.38 -10.90 8.31
C VAL A 84 -8.61 -10.50 9.77
N ASP A 85 -7.74 -10.91 10.69
CA ASP A 85 -7.84 -10.55 12.10
C ASP A 85 -7.63 -9.04 12.30
N TYR A 86 -6.61 -8.50 11.64
CA TYR A 86 -6.34 -7.07 11.64
C TYR A 86 -7.52 -6.28 11.02
N ALA A 87 -8.08 -6.75 9.91
CA ALA A 87 -9.24 -6.11 9.28
C ALA A 87 -10.45 -6.06 10.21
N MET A 88 -10.69 -7.12 10.96
CA MET A 88 -11.78 -7.19 11.95
C MET A 88 -11.52 -6.24 13.12
N GLU A 89 -10.30 -6.20 13.65
CA GLU A 89 -9.91 -5.24 14.69
C GLU A 89 -10.18 -3.79 14.25
N LYS A 90 -9.84 -3.45 13.01
CA LYS A 90 -10.08 -2.13 12.44
C LYS A 90 -11.52 -1.90 11.98
N LYS A 91 -12.39 -2.89 12.07
CA LYS A 91 -13.77 -2.84 11.57
C LYS A 91 -13.84 -2.49 10.08
N ALA A 92 -12.88 -2.99 9.31
CA ALA A 92 -12.84 -2.83 7.88
C ALA A 92 -13.84 -3.77 7.19
N LYS A 93 -14.47 -3.29 6.12
CA LYS A 93 -15.40 -4.07 5.29
C LYS A 93 -14.73 -4.58 4.02
N ALA A 94 -13.62 -3.97 3.62
CA ALA A 94 -12.94 -4.32 2.39
C ALA A 94 -11.41 -4.33 2.56
N VAL A 95 -10.77 -5.15 1.74
CA VAL A 95 -9.32 -5.11 1.49
C VAL A 95 -9.13 -4.65 0.05
N LEU A 96 -8.38 -3.57 -0.13
CA LEU A 96 -7.97 -3.08 -1.45
C LEU A 96 -6.70 -3.79 -1.89
N ARG A 97 -6.71 -4.34 -3.10
CA ARG A 97 -5.55 -4.98 -3.73
C ARG A 97 -5.34 -4.45 -5.14
N GLY A 98 -4.08 -4.20 -5.48
CA GLY A 98 -3.72 -3.83 -6.85
C GLY A 98 -3.43 -5.07 -7.71
N ILE A 99 -4.00 -5.13 -8.91
CA ILE A 99 -3.66 -6.15 -9.91
C ILE A 99 -2.99 -5.44 -11.08
N ARG A 100 -1.72 -5.77 -11.34
CA ARG A 100 -0.90 -5.17 -12.40
C ARG A 100 -0.84 -6.03 -13.66
N ALA A 101 -0.72 -7.35 -13.48
CA ALA A 101 -0.56 -8.30 -14.56
C ALA A 101 -1.33 -9.59 -14.27
N ILE A 102 -1.51 -10.42 -15.31
CA ILE A 102 -2.16 -11.72 -15.18
C ILE A 102 -1.47 -12.62 -14.15
N SER A 103 -0.14 -12.52 -14.03
CA SER A 103 0.63 -13.26 -13.04
C SER A 103 0.31 -12.89 -11.58
N ASP A 104 -0.14 -11.66 -11.32
CA ASP A 104 -0.58 -11.27 -9.98
C ASP A 104 -1.97 -11.85 -9.67
N TYR A 105 -2.83 -11.97 -10.69
CA TYR A 105 -4.24 -12.32 -10.53
C TYR A 105 -4.45 -13.66 -9.84
N GLU A 106 -3.71 -14.67 -10.22
CA GLU A 106 -3.90 -16.03 -9.68
C GLU A 106 -3.62 -16.06 -8.16
N TYR A 107 -2.52 -15.49 -7.74
CA TYR A 107 -2.18 -15.38 -6.32
C TYR A 107 -3.18 -14.51 -5.55
N GLU A 108 -3.52 -13.36 -6.10
CA GLU A 108 -4.47 -12.42 -5.46
C GLU A 108 -5.88 -13.03 -5.35
N LEU A 109 -6.32 -13.80 -6.35
CA LEU A 109 -7.57 -14.54 -6.29
C LEU A 109 -7.56 -15.58 -5.18
N GLN A 110 -6.48 -16.39 -5.07
CA GLN A 110 -6.34 -17.37 -4.02
C GLN A 110 -6.41 -16.73 -2.63
N MET A 111 -5.70 -15.61 -2.44
CA MET A 111 -5.72 -14.87 -1.18
C MET A 111 -7.11 -14.30 -0.86
N ALA A 112 -7.80 -13.75 -1.85
CA ALA A 112 -9.16 -13.24 -1.67
C ALA A 112 -10.15 -14.34 -1.25
N LEU A 113 -10.07 -15.51 -1.90
CA LEU A 113 -10.90 -16.66 -1.55
C LEU A 113 -10.58 -17.19 -0.14
N MET A 114 -9.32 -17.25 0.23
CA MET A 114 -8.90 -17.64 1.58
C MET A 114 -9.40 -16.64 2.63
N ASN A 115 -9.23 -15.34 2.38
CA ASN A 115 -9.72 -14.30 3.28
C ASN A 115 -11.24 -14.40 3.47
N ARG A 116 -12.00 -14.62 2.39
CA ARG A 116 -13.45 -14.82 2.46
C ARG A 116 -13.83 -16.10 3.22
N LYS A 117 -13.04 -17.16 3.09
CA LYS A 117 -13.25 -18.40 3.86
C LYS A 117 -13.07 -18.19 5.35
N LEU A 118 -12.05 -17.42 5.74
CA LEU A 118 -11.75 -17.11 7.14
C LEU A 118 -12.71 -16.06 7.72
N GLN A 119 -13.10 -15.09 6.91
CA GLN A 119 -14.00 -14.01 7.30
C GLN A 119 -14.97 -13.67 6.16
N PRO A 120 -16.19 -14.29 6.16
CA PRO A 120 -17.15 -14.13 5.05
C PRO A 120 -17.66 -12.72 4.82
N GLN A 121 -17.54 -11.83 5.81
CA GLN A 121 -18.01 -10.44 5.71
C GLN A 121 -16.94 -9.47 5.17
N LEU A 122 -15.70 -9.94 4.98
CA LEU A 122 -14.61 -9.14 4.44
C LEU A 122 -14.52 -9.33 2.93
N GLU A 123 -14.77 -8.27 2.17
CA GLU A 123 -14.66 -8.29 0.71
C GLU A 123 -13.26 -7.88 0.24
N THR A 124 -12.82 -8.42 -0.88
CA THR A 124 -11.60 -7.98 -1.56
C THR A 124 -11.99 -7.18 -2.80
N VAL A 125 -11.50 -5.95 -2.87
CA VAL A 125 -11.69 -5.05 -4.01
C VAL A 125 -10.39 -4.99 -4.80
N PHE A 126 -10.44 -5.42 -6.05
CA PHE A 126 -9.31 -5.33 -6.96
C PHE A 126 -9.36 -4.03 -7.76
N MET A 127 -8.26 -3.32 -7.77
CA MET A 127 -8.11 -2.12 -8.61
C MET A 127 -6.89 -2.29 -9.52
N MET A 128 -7.08 -1.96 -10.79
CA MET A 128 -5.98 -1.88 -11.74
C MET A 128 -5.29 -0.52 -11.59
N PRO A 129 -3.97 -0.48 -11.43
CA PRO A 129 -3.23 0.78 -11.48
C PRO A 129 -3.37 1.43 -12.86
N ALA A 130 -3.07 2.72 -12.94
CA ALA A 130 -2.98 3.41 -14.22
C ALA A 130 -2.01 2.69 -15.16
N GLU A 131 -2.27 2.74 -16.46
CA GLU A 131 -1.49 2.03 -17.49
C GLU A 131 0.01 2.30 -17.36
N ALA A 132 0.39 3.56 -17.10
CA ALA A 132 1.78 3.97 -16.89
C ALA A 132 2.49 3.23 -15.74
N TYR A 133 1.75 2.63 -14.81
CA TYR A 133 2.28 1.93 -13.64
C TYR A 133 1.98 0.44 -13.63
N SER A 134 1.40 -0.10 -14.70
CA SER A 134 0.97 -1.50 -14.78
C SER A 134 2.12 -2.52 -14.67
N TYR A 135 3.33 -2.14 -15.03
CA TYR A 135 4.54 -2.96 -14.94
C TYR A 135 5.37 -2.68 -13.67
N LEU A 136 4.98 -1.67 -12.87
CA LEU A 136 5.78 -1.14 -11.79
C LEU A 136 5.65 -1.99 -10.52
N SER A 137 6.79 -2.31 -9.91
CA SER A 137 6.85 -2.95 -8.59
C SER A 137 8.00 -2.37 -7.76
N SER A 138 7.90 -2.45 -6.43
CA SER A 138 8.98 -2.05 -5.52
C SER A 138 10.26 -2.86 -5.77
N ARG A 139 10.12 -4.15 -6.11
CA ARG A 139 11.25 -5.02 -6.47
C ARG A 139 11.98 -4.49 -7.71
N LEU A 140 11.23 -4.19 -8.78
CA LEU A 140 11.80 -3.64 -10.01
C LEU A 140 12.48 -2.29 -9.78
N VAL A 141 11.89 -1.42 -8.98
CA VAL A 141 12.49 -0.13 -8.59
C VAL A 141 13.84 -0.35 -7.90
N LYS A 142 13.90 -1.25 -6.92
CA LYS A 142 15.15 -1.56 -6.22
C LYS A 142 16.22 -2.12 -7.16
N GLU A 143 15.83 -3.00 -8.06
CA GLU A 143 16.75 -3.62 -9.04
C GLU A 143 17.32 -2.59 -10.00
N ILE A 144 16.45 -1.77 -10.63
CA ILE A 144 16.89 -0.71 -11.56
C ILE A 144 17.82 0.27 -10.85
N PHE A 145 17.47 0.69 -9.64
CA PHE A 145 18.27 1.66 -8.91
C PHE A 145 19.65 1.11 -8.52
N ARG A 146 19.72 -0.17 -8.10
CA ARG A 146 20.99 -0.85 -7.80
C ARG A 146 21.92 -0.93 -9.00
N LEU A 147 21.38 -1.06 -10.20
CA LEU A 147 22.12 -1.10 -11.45
C LEU A 147 22.47 0.30 -12.01
N GLY A 148 22.16 1.36 -11.26
CA GLY A 148 22.47 2.74 -11.67
C GLY A 148 21.45 3.34 -12.65
N GLY A 149 20.30 2.67 -12.84
CA GLY A 149 19.22 3.17 -13.68
C GLY A 149 18.39 4.26 -12.98
N SER A 150 17.72 5.10 -13.79
CA SER A 150 16.83 6.14 -13.27
C SER A 150 15.46 5.56 -12.88
N VAL A 151 14.98 5.93 -11.70
CA VAL A 151 13.63 5.61 -11.22
C VAL A 151 12.71 6.84 -11.19
N ARG A 152 13.16 7.91 -11.85
CA ARG A 152 12.36 9.14 -11.97
C ARG A 152 11.03 8.89 -12.66
N GLY A 153 9.94 9.37 -12.04
CA GLY A 153 8.59 9.13 -12.54
C GLY A 153 7.99 7.77 -12.17
N LEU A 154 8.79 6.84 -11.60
CA LEU A 154 8.33 5.55 -11.11
C LEU A 154 8.01 5.59 -9.61
N VAL A 155 8.70 6.45 -8.89
CA VAL A 155 8.50 6.70 -7.45
C VAL A 155 8.31 8.19 -7.21
N PRO A 156 7.70 8.58 -6.07
CA PRO A 156 7.70 9.98 -5.66
C PRO A 156 9.11 10.53 -5.49
N GLU A 157 9.27 11.83 -5.70
CA GLU A 157 10.57 12.51 -5.58
C GLU A 157 11.23 12.30 -4.19
N LEU A 158 10.42 12.36 -3.14
CA LEU A 158 10.88 12.04 -1.78
C LEU A 158 11.47 10.62 -1.68
N VAL A 159 10.83 9.64 -2.31
CA VAL A 159 11.29 8.25 -2.29
C VAL A 159 12.59 8.11 -3.11
N GLU A 160 12.68 8.78 -4.27
CA GLU A 160 13.91 8.81 -5.06
C GLU A 160 15.09 9.37 -4.26
N GLN A 161 14.86 10.48 -3.52
CA GLN A 161 15.87 11.05 -2.64
C GLN A 161 16.30 10.05 -1.56
N ARG A 162 15.36 9.38 -0.90
CA ARG A 162 15.66 8.36 0.12
C ARG A 162 16.43 7.16 -0.43
N LEU A 163 16.12 6.74 -1.67
CA LEU A 163 16.89 5.70 -2.35
C LEU A 163 18.35 6.13 -2.56
N ARG A 164 18.58 7.38 -3.00
CA ARG A 164 19.93 7.92 -3.17
C ARG A 164 20.70 7.94 -1.85
N GLU A 165 20.09 8.44 -0.77
CA GLU A 165 20.69 8.45 0.56
C GLU A 165 21.07 7.03 1.03
N LYS A 166 20.19 6.05 0.81
CA LYS A 166 20.38 4.65 1.23
C LYS A 166 21.54 3.96 0.47
N PHE A 167 21.66 4.19 -0.81
CA PHE A 167 22.69 3.55 -1.65
C PHE A 167 24.03 4.30 -1.65
N HIS A 168 24.03 5.63 -1.53
CA HIS A 168 25.28 6.41 -1.46
C HIS A 168 25.86 6.44 -0.04
N GLY A 169 25.03 6.29 1.01
CA GLY A 169 25.52 6.13 2.39
C GLY A 169 26.30 4.83 2.63
N THR A 170 26.13 3.83 1.76
CA THR A 170 26.88 2.56 1.82
C THR A 170 28.23 2.63 1.08
N ALA A 171 28.44 3.62 0.21
CA ALA A 171 29.68 3.79 -0.56
C ALA A 171 30.77 4.60 0.19
N ALA A 172 30.49 5.13 1.38
CA ALA A 172 31.44 5.93 2.16
C ALA A 172 32.21 5.13 3.22
N THR A 173 32.17 3.79 3.16
CA THR A 173 32.92 2.93 4.09
C THR A 173 33.64 1.80 3.34
N ILE A 174 34.57 2.19 2.46
CA ILE A 174 35.67 1.32 1.99
C ILE A 174 36.96 2.14 2.04
#